data_e7d41f23d20dc9f9ef053b5ae1eb5db9
#
_entry.id   e7d41f23d20dc9f9ef053b5ae1eb5db9
#
_cell.length_a   1.000
_cell.length_b   1.000
_cell.length_c   1.000
_cell.angle_alpha   90.00
_cell.angle_beta   90.00
_cell.angle_gamma   90.00
#
_symmetry.space_group_name_H-M   'P 1'
#
loop_
_entity.id
_entity.type
_entity.pdbx_description
1 polymer ?
#
loop_
_entity_poly.entity_id
_entity_poly.type
_entity_poly.pdbx_seq_one_letter_code
_entity_poly.pdbx_strand_id
1 'polypeptide(L)'
;MNSIKIWTDVSEGSLMGNFGWGELDPDSSTTEFIRLILKQVKDDYPEFSVIVYETDHKNLIEIESDNLRPGQEDEMIFAIQDRISLIWVDQRWMKN
;
A
#
# COMPACT_ATOMS: atom_id res chain seq x y z
N MET A 1 -4.62 -21.22 2.31
CA MET A 1 -4.54 -19.99 3.09
C MET A 1 -4.43 -18.79 2.15
N ASN A 2 -5.20 -17.77 2.37
CA ASN A 2 -5.22 -16.60 1.49
C ASN A 2 -4.52 -15.43 2.18
N SER A 3 -3.43 -14.94 1.60
CA SER A 3 -2.71 -13.80 2.17
C SER A 3 -2.20 -12.85 1.09
N ILE A 4 -2.17 -11.58 1.43
CA ILE A 4 -1.61 -10.51 0.61
C ILE A 4 -0.56 -9.80 1.46
N LYS A 5 0.68 -9.75 0.95
CA LYS A 5 1.77 -9.04 1.59
C LYS A 5 2.18 -7.88 0.70
N ILE A 6 2.22 -6.69 1.27
CA ILE A 6 2.55 -5.47 0.55
C ILE A 6 3.76 -4.82 1.20
N TRP A 7 4.82 -4.63 0.43
CA TRP A 7 5.97 -3.82 0.83
C TRP A 7 5.83 -2.49 0.12
N THR A 8 5.81 -1.40 0.87
CA THR A 8 5.67 -0.08 0.30
C THR A 8 6.80 0.83 0.76
N ASP A 9 7.39 1.52 -0.21
CA ASP A 9 8.48 2.47 0.04
C ASP A 9 7.88 3.77 0.59
N VAL A 10 8.19 4.04 1.87
CA VAL A 10 7.69 5.21 2.59
C VAL A 10 8.77 6.26 2.79
N SER A 11 9.88 6.17 2.06
CA SER A 11 10.92 7.19 2.11
C SER A 11 10.39 8.54 1.62
N GLU A 12 11.01 9.61 2.08
CA GLU A 12 10.62 10.97 1.66
C GLU A 12 10.63 11.12 0.14
N GLY A 13 11.66 10.58 -0.52
CA GLY A 13 11.77 10.66 -1.97
C GLY A 13 10.63 9.97 -2.71
N SER A 14 10.14 8.86 -2.17
CA SER A 14 9.03 8.11 -2.78
C SER A 14 7.68 8.73 -2.49
N LEU A 15 7.43 9.20 -1.27
CA LEU A 15 6.15 9.78 -0.89
C LEU A 15 6.01 11.24 -1.31
N MET A 16 7.04 12.04 -1.10
CA MET A 16 6.96 13.49 -1.30
C MET A 16 7.72 13.99 -2.52
N GLY A 17 8.62 13.16 -3.08
CA GLY A 17 9.43 13.57 -4.23
C GLY A 17 10.33 14.74 -3.89
N ASN A 18 10.36 15.71 -4.78
CA ASN A 18 11.21 16.91 -4.61
C ASN A 18 10.67 17.92 -3.59
N PHE A 19 9.45 17.72 -3.11
CA PHE A 19 8.81 18.68 -2.19
C PHE A 19 9.25 18.44 -0.74
N GLY A 20 9.69 17.23 -0.39
CA GLY A 20 10.03 16.89 0.98
C GLY A 20 8.81 16.93 1.91
N TRP A 21 9.04 16.70 3.20
CA TRP A 21 7.95 16.69 4.18
C TRP A 21 7.43 18.07 4.52
N GLY A 22 8.29 19.11 4.45
CA GLY A 22 7.87 20.46 4.82
C GLY A 22 7.39 20.52 6.26
N GLU A 23 6.13 20.98 6.45
CA GLU A 23 5.51 21.08 7.78
C GLU A 23 4.76 19.80 8.17
N LEU A 24 4.77 18.79 7.30
CA LEU A 24 4.09 17.54 7.60
C LEU A 24 4.90 16.70 8.60
N ASP A 25 4.18 15.94 9.42
CA ASP A 25 4.81 14.98 10.33
C ASP A 25 5.06 13.68 9.57
N PRO A 26 6.33 13.28 9.33
CA PRO A 26 6.62 12.07 8.57
C PRO A 26 6.06 10.81 9.21
N ASP A 27 6.18 10.67 10.53
CA ASP A 27 5.73 9.46 11.22
C ASP A 27 4.21 9.32 11.18
N SER A 28 3.49 10.40 11.48
CA SER A 28 2.02 10.37 11.44
C SER A 28 1.49 10.17 10.03
N SER A 29 2.11 10.82 9.04
CA SER A 29 1.70 10.71 7.64
C SER A 29 1.95 9.30 7.12
N THR A 30 3.11 8.72 7.40
CA THR A 30 3.46 7.37 7.00
C THR A 30 2.51 6.35 7.63
N THR A 31 2.25 6.49 8.93
CA THR A 31 1.33 5.60 9.65
C THR A 31 -0.06 5.65 9.03
N GLU A 32 -0.56 6.84 8.71
CA GLU A 32 -1.88 6.98 8.08
C GLU A 32 -1.91 6.40 6.68
N PHE A 33 -0.86 6.59 5.89
CA PHE A 33 -0.75 6.00 4.56
C PHE A 33 -0.86 4.48 4.61
N ILE A 34 -0.09 3.85 5.51
CA ILE A 34 -0.11 2.40 5.71
C ILE A 34 -1.50 1.95 6.18
N ARG A 35 -2.11 2.68 7.11
CA ARG A 35 -3.45 2.35 7.62
C ARG A 35 -4.48 2.36 6.50
N LEU A 36 -4.43 3.35 5.62
CA LEU A 36 -5.36 3.46 4.50
C LEU A 36 -5.16 2.33 3.50
N ILE A 37 -3.91 1.97 3.19
CA ILE A 37 -3.63 0.83 2.31
C ILE A 37 -4.22 -0.44 2.91
N LEU A 38 -3.93 -0.70 4.17
CA LEU A 38 -4.41 -1.90 4.86
C LEU A 38 -5.93 -1.98 4.83
N LYS A 39 -6.60 -0.87 5.18
CA LYS A 39 -8.06 -0.81 5.21
C LYS A 39 -8.67 -1.04 3.84
N GLN A 40 -8.17 -0.32 2.82
CA GLN A 40 -8.75 -0.40 1.48
C GLN A 40 -8.54 -1.76 0.84
N VAL A 41 -7.35 -2.33 0.98
CA VAL A 41 -7.06 -3.65 0.42
C VAL A 41 -7.87 -4.72 1.15
N LYS A 42 -8.00 -4.61 2.48
CA LYS A 42 -8.81 -5.54 3.26
C LYS A 42 -10.28 -5.46 2.88
N ASP A 43 -10.79 -4.27 2.61
CA ASP A 43 -12.18 -4.07 2.16
C ASP A 43 -12.39 -4.67 0.76
N ASP A 44 -11.40 -4.55 -0.12
CA ASP A 44 -11.47 -5.10 -1.47
C ASP A 44 -11.35 -6.64 -1.48
N TYR A 45 -10.60 -7.19 -0.53
CA TYR A 45 -10.33 -8.64 -0.45
C TYR A 45 -10.57 -9.15 0.98
N PRO A 46 -11.84 -9.17 1.43
CA PRO A 46 -12.14 -9.48 2.84
C PRO A 46 -11.78 -10.91 3.25
N GLU A 47 -11.60 -11.81 2.28
CA GLU A 47 -11.23 -13.21 2.54
C GLU A 47 -9.72 -13.40 2.70
N PHE A 48 -8.92 -12.35 2.47
CA PHE A 48 -7.47 -12.42 2.55
C PHE A 48 -6.98 -11.78 3.83
N SER A 49 -5.91 -12.36 4.40
CA SER A 49 -5.12 -11.68 5.42
C SER A 49 -4.21 -10.68 4.73
N VAL A 50 -4.21 -9.43 5.16
CA VAL A 50 -3.42 -8.37 4.53
C VAL A 50 -2.38 -7.86 5.51
N ILE A 51 -1.13 -7.84 5.09
CA ILE A 51 -0.01 -7.30 5.88
C ILE A 51 0.71 -6.27 5.02
N VAL A 52 0.97 -5.10 5.59
CA VAL A 52 1.70 -4.04 4.92
C VAL A 52 3.00 -3.78 5.66
N TYR A 53 4.11 -3.85 4.94
CA TYR A 53 5.45 -3.61 5.47
C TYR A 53 5.98 -2.27 4.97
N GLU A 54 6.53 -1.49 5.89
CA GLU A 54 7.21 -0.24 5.55
C GLU A 54 8.63 -0.55 5.10
N THR A 55 9.05 0.02 4.00
CA THR A 55 10.44 -0.06 3.53
C THR A 55 10.90 1.30 3.05
N ASP A 56 12.19 1.42 2.73
CA ASP A 56 12.75 2.62 2.15
C ASP A 56 13.42 2.36 0.80
N HIS A 57 13.17 1.19 0.21
CA HIS A 57 13.92 0.76 -0.98
C HIS A 57 13.12 -0.06 -1.99
N LYS A 58 11.86 -0.39 -1.72
CA LYS A 58 11.10 -1.21 -2.70
C LYS A 58 9.60 -1.08 -2.57
N ASN A 59 8.91 -1.37 -3.67
CA ASN A 59 7.47 -1.58 -3.70
C ASN A 59 7.24 -2.97 -4.27
N LEU A 60 6.55 -3.83 -3.54
CA LEU A 60 6.33 -5.21 -3.95
C LEU A 60 5.01 -5.71 -3.39
N ILE A 61 4.31 -6.53 -4.16
CA ILE A 61 3.08 -7.19 -3.72
C ILE A 61 3.22 -8.67 -3.97
N GLU A 62 3.00 -9.48 -2.93
CA GLU A 62 2.98 -10.93 -3.02
C GLU A 62 1.62 -11.46 -2.58
N ILE A 63 1.06 -12.37 -3.37
CA ILE A 63 -0.23 -12.98 -3.10
C ILE A 63 -0.05 -14.48 -3.00
N GLU A 64 -0.54 -15.06 -1.90
CA GLU A 64 -0.58 -16.50 -1.70
C GLU A 64 -2.03 -16.96 -1.58
N SER A 65 -2.43 -17.92 -2.39
CA SER A 65 -3.75 -18.52 -2.31
C SER A 65 -3.74 -19.88 -3.01
N ASP A 66 -4.48 -20.81 -2.47
CA ASP A 66 -4.61 -22.16 -3.04
C ASP A 66 -5.59 -22.21 -4.20
N ASN A 67 -6.39 -21.17 -4.39
CA ASN A 67 -7.55 -21.20 -5.29
C ASN A 67 -7.51 -20.17 -6.41
N LEU A 68 -6.34 -19.58 -6.69
CA LEU A 68 -6.25 -18.58 -7.75
C LEU A 68 -6.24 -19.23 -9.14
N ARG A 69 -6.99 -18.64 -10.06
CA ARG A 69 -6.98 -19.04 -11.46
C ARG A 69 -5.76 -18.46 -12.18
N PRO A 70 -5.29 -19.05 -13.27
CA PRO A 70 -4.20 -18.46 -14.06
C PRO A 70 -4.52 -17.01 -14.43
N GLY A 71 -3.56 -16.12 -14.17
CA GLY A 71 -3.71 -14.69 -14.45
C GLY A 71 -4.42 -13.90 -13.37
N GLN A 72 -5.12 -14.53 -12.43
CA GLN A 72 -5.84 -13.84 -11.37
C GLN A 72 -4.91 -13.10 -10.43
N GLU A 73 -3.75 -13.68 -10.12
CA GLU A 73 -2.75 -13.04 -9.27
C GLU A 73 -2.30 -11.70 -9.87
N ASP A 74 -1.99 -11.69 -11.16
CA ASP A 74 -1.58 -10.47 -11.85
C ASP A 74 -2.67 -9.41 -11.82
N GLU A 75 -3.91 -9.80 -12.05
CA GLU A 75 -5.05 -8.89 -11.98
C GLU A 75 -5.19 -8.26 -10.60
N MET A 76 -5.03 -9.07 -9.55
CA MET A 76 -5.09 -8.59 -8.18
C MET A 76 -3.94 -7.62 -7.88
N ILE A 77 -2.74 -7.94 -8.33
CA ILE A 77 -1.57 -7.06 -8.13
C ILE A 77 -1.81 -5.70 -8.79
N PHE A 78 -2.29 -5.69 -10.03
CA PHE A 78 -2.64 -4.44 -10.71
C PHE A 78 -3.70 -3.65 -9.96
N ALA A 79 -4.76 -4.31 -9.51
CA ALA A 79 -5.83 -3.65 -8.78
C ALA A 79 -5.33 -3.05 -7.46
N ILE A 80 -4.46 -3.76 -6.75
CA ILE A 80 -3.89 -3.28 -5.49
C ILE A 80 -2.95 -2.09 -5.75
N GLN A 81 -2.10 -2.17 -6.77
CA GLN A 81 -1.22 -1.04 -7.15
C GLN A 81 -2.03 0.19 -7.49
N ASP A 82 -3.11 0.03 -8.24
CA ASP A 82 -4.00 1.12 -8.61
C ASP A 82 -4.66 1.74 -7.38
N ARG A 83 -5.11 0.91 -6.46
CA ARG A 83 -5.69 1.36 -5.19
C ARG A 83 -4.69 2.19 -4.37
N ILE A 84 -3.45 1.72 -4.27
CA ILE A 84 -2.39 2.43 -3.55
C ILE A 84 -2.13 3.79 -4.21
N SER A 85 -2.09 3.83 -5.54
CA SER A 85 -1.90 5.08 -6.29
C SER A 85 -3.03 6.08 -6.02
N LEU A 86 -4.29 5.61 -5.95
CA LEU A 86 -5.43 6.45 -5.64
C LEU A 86 -5.35 7.00 -4.21
N ILE A 87 -4.92 6.19 -3.26
CA ILE A 87 -4.72 6.64 -1.88
C ILE A 87 -3.66 7.73 -1.84
N TRP A 88 -2.56 7.54 -2.55
CA TRP A 88 -1.48 8.52 -2.61
C TRP A 88 -1.96 9.85 -3.17
N VAL A 89 -2.70 9.82 -4.27
CA VAL A 89 -3.22 11.02 -4.95
C VAL A 89 -4.25 11.76 -4.10
N ASP A 90 -5.04 11.04 -3.32
CA ASP A 90 -6.09 11.61 -2.47
C ASP A 90 -5.51 12.45 -1.31
N GLN A 91 -4.28 12.18 -0.90
CA GLN A 91 -3.52 12.97 0.08
C GLN A 91 -4.13 13.04 1.49
N ARG A 92 -5.11 12.21 1.81
CA ARG A 92 -5.70 12.17 3.16
C ARG A 92 -4.73 11.66 4.22
N TRP A 93 -3.67 10.98 3.78
CA TRP A 93 -2.64 10.46 4.66
C TRP A 93 -1.68 11.55 5.15
N MET A 94 -1.66 12.71 4.50
CA MET A 94 -0.77 13.80 4.88
C MET A 94 -1.25 14.44 6.20
N LYS A 95 -0.39 14.42 7.21
CA LYS A 95 -0.68 14.95 8.56
C LYS A 95 0.35 15.98 8.97
N ASN A 96 -0.12 17.04 9.61
CA ASN A 96 0.74 18.10 10.14
C ASN A 96 1.28 17.76 11.52
#